data_e49817ba9d341f417dff35e7e444f3af
#
_entry.id   e49817ba9d341f417dff35e7e444f3af
#
_cell.length_a   1.000
_cell.length_b   1.000
_cell.length_c   1.000
_cell.angle_alpha   90.00
_cell.angle_beta   90.00
_cell.angle_gamma   90.00
#
_symmetry.space_group_name_H-M   'P 1'
#
loop_
_entity.id
_entity.type
_entity.pdbx_description
1 polymer ?
#
loop_
_entity_poly.entity_id
_entity_poly.type
_entity_poly.pdbx_seq_one_letter_code
_entity_poly.pdbx_strand_id
1 'polypeptide(L)'
;THIAHSNALKGIQPSKRIKKVIDKTTDVLDNIKLKYYAPILKFAINNPLTIILIFICSLAISLSAINAGLIKSTVFPSIEGESIIVNLKFEAGSSEEKTEKWINYVENKILEKSNKLSKEFNDGVSLVRAIEKTIGNNQSADQWTVQSAQSSEKSSLTILLIPSEERTIGTSEITNYLKDAVGEIPGAESLTFDVESPFGKAISIALFSENNDELLSAIKILKDYMVSLQLMKNI
;
A
#
# COMPACT_ATOMS: atom_id res chain seq x y z
N THR A 1 42.77 6.55 5.54
CA THR A 1 42.07 6.42 6.82
C THR A 1 42.97 6.96 7.93
N HIS A 2 43.02 8.28 8.07
CA HIS A 2 43.62 8.93 9.20
C HIS A 2 42.61 8.94 10.35
N ILE A 3 42.62 7.89 11.17
CA ILE A 3 42.30 8.09 12.55
C ILE A 3 43.48 8.92 13.07
N ALA A 4 43.28 10.20 13.17
CA ALA A 4 44.24 11.09 13.80
C ALA A 4 44.50 10.49 15.17
N HIS A 5 45.68 9.99 15.37
CA HIS A 5 46.25 9.81 16.68
C HIS A 5 46.36 11.20 17.26
N SER A 6 45.29 11.68 17.81
CA SER A 6 45.31 12.90 18.60
C SER A 6 46.28 12.64 19.75
N ASN A 7 47.40 13.34 19.73
CA ASN A 7 48.33 13.36 20.85
C ASN A 7 47.64 13.82 22.18
N ALA A 8 46.45 14.34 22.10
CA ALA A 8 45.60 14.72 23.24
C ALA A 8 45.07 13.51 24.00
N LEU A 9 45.00 12.32 23.40
CA LEU A 9 44.54 11.09 24.10
C LEU A 9 45.68 10.30 24.77
N LYS A 10 46.92 10.68 24.59
CA LYS A 10 48.09 10.01 25.21
C LYS A 10 48.17 10.15 26.74
N GLY A 11 47.35 11.03 27.33
CA GLY A 11 47.31 11.25 28.79
C GLY A 11 46.15 10.59 29.55
N ILE A 12 45.14 10.07 28.84
CA ILE A 12 43.95 9.48 29.50
C ILE A 12 44.13 7.96 29.52
N GLN A 13 44.62 7.44 30.64
CA GLN A 13 44.58 5.99 30.86
C GLN A 13 43.12 5.54 31.07
N PRO A 14 42.58 4.65 30.22
CA PRO A 14 41.20 4.16 30.44
C PRO A 14 41.12 3.42 31.76
N SER A 15 40.01 3.54 32.47
CA SER A 15 39.78 2.83 33.70
C SER A 15 39.98 1.32 33.50
N LYS A 16 40.42 0.59 34.54
CA LYS A 16 40.68 -0.86 34.45
C LYS A 16 39.52 -1.66 33.82
N ARG A 17 38.27 -1.21 34.04
CA ARG A 17 37.07 -1.85 33.43
C ARG A 17 36.98 -1.60 31.92
N ILE A 18 37.23 -0.39 31.47
CA ILE A 18 37.21 -0.03 30.05
C ILE A 18 38.35 -0.74 29.31
N LYS A 19 39.54 -0.79 29.91
CA LYS A 19 40.69 -1.53 29.33
C LYS A 19 40.35 -3.02 29.13
N LYS A 20 39.73 -3.68 30.11
CA LYS A 20 39.33 -5.09 30.01
C LYS A 20 38.29 -5.34 28.90
N VAL A 21 37.37 -4.40 28.68
CA VAL A 21 36.39 -4.47 27.58
C VAL A 21 37.08 -4.30 26.24
N ILE A 22 37.99 -3.30 26.12
CA ILE A 22 38.75 -3.07 24.90
C ILE A 22 39.61 -4.31 24.55
N ASP A 23 40.35 -4.84 25.51
CA ASP A 23 41.21 -6.01 25.31
C ASP A 23 40.39 -7.22 24.83
N LYS A 24 39.24 -7.51 25.50
CA LYS A 24 38.35 -8.59 25.10
C LYS A 24 37.75 -8.41 23.69
N THR A 25 37.39 -7.18 23.35
CA THR A 25 36.85 -6.86 22.00
C THR A 25 37.93 -6.99 20.96
N THR A 26 39.15 -6.54 21.25
CA THR A 26 40.32 -6.71 20.36
C THR A 26 40.68 -8.18 20.15
N ASP A 27 40.69 -8.98 21.21
CA ASP A 27 40.94 -10.44 21.12
C ASP A 27 39.89 -11.13 20.24
N VAL A 28 38.62 -10.78 20.38
CA VAL A 28 37.53 -11.32 19.54
C VAL A 28 37.71 -10.91 18.07
N LEU A 29 38.02 -9.62 17.82
CA LEU A 29 38.26 -9.11 16.49
C LEU A 29 39.49 -9.75 15.84
N ASP A 30 40.59 -9.91 16.59
CA ASP A 30 41.79 -10.55 16.09
C ASP A 30 41.60 -12.06 15.81
N ASN A 31 40.83 -12.75 16.64
CA ASN A 31 40.41 -14.12 16.38
C ASN A 31 39.56 -14.25 15.09
N ILE A 32 38.58 -13.35 14.89
CA ILE A 32 37.78 -13.35 13.66
C ILE A 32 38.67 -13.05 12.44
N LYS A 33 39.53 -12.06 12.57
CA LYS A 33 40.45 -11.64 11.50
C LYS A 33 41.40 -12.77 11.10
N LEU A 34 42.05 -13.41 12.07
CA LEU A 34 43.06 -14.43 11.78
C LEU A 34 42.45 -15.78 11.42
N LYS A 35 41.36 -16.17 12.07
CA LYS A 35 40.77 -17.51 11.90
C LYS A 35 39.84 -17.59 10.67
N TYR A 36 39.12 -16.51 10.36
CA TYR A 36 38.13 -16.54 9.30
C TYR A 36 38.49 -15.62 8.11
N TYR A 37 38.83 -14.37 8.39
CA TYR A 37 39.04 -13.39 7.31
C TYR A 37 40.35 -13.66 6.55
N ALA A 38 41.48 -13.88 7.23
CA ALA A 38 42.76 -14.07 6.60
C ALA A 38 42.82 -15.31 5.66
N PRO A 39 42.28 -16.49 6.03
CA PRO A 39 42.24 -17.62 5.12
C PRO A 39 41.34 -17.42 3.91
N ILE A 40 40.18 -16.77 4.11
CA ILE A 40 39.27 -16.44 3.01
C ILE A 40 39.94 -15.47 2.04
N LEU A 41 40.57 -14.42 2.56
CA LEU A 41 41.29 -13.44 1.75
C LEU A 41 42.44 -14.09 0.96
N LYS A 42 43.22 -14.96 1.62
CA LYS A 42 44.31 -15.71 0.96
C LYS A 42 43.77 -16.62 -0.13
N PHE A 43 42.65 -17.31 0.09
CA PHE A 43 42.00 -18.12 -0.93
C PHE A 43 41.55 -17.25 -2.12
N ALA A 44 40.92 -16.10 -1.83
CA ALA A 44 40.45 -15.18 -2.86
C ALA A 44 41.56 -14.63 -3.75
N ILE A 45 42.71 -14.26 -3.15
CA ILE A 45 43.87 -13.76 -3.89
C ILE A 45 44.49 -14.86 -4.73
N ASN A 46 44.59 -16.08 -4.21
CA ASN A 46 45.18 -17.18 -4.91
C ASN A 46 44.32 -17.77 -6.03
N ASN A 47 43.00 -17.55 -5.98
CA ASN A 47 42.02 -18.09 -6.93
C ASN A 47 41.05 -17.01 -7.47
N PRO A 48 41.59 -16.01 -8.20
CA PRO A 48 40.75 -14.89 -8.65
C PRO A 48 39.60 -15.30 -9.58
N LEU A 49 39.84 -16.27 -10.46
CA LEU A 49 38.80 -16.79 -11.37
C LEU A 49 37.65 -17.44 -10.61
N THR A 50 37.96 -18.18 -9.54
CA THR A 50 36.93 -18.81 -8.71
C THR A 50 36.02 -17.73 -8.02
N ILE A 51 36.62 -16.66 -7.55
CA ILE A 51 35.89 -15.56 -6.94
C ILE A 51 35.00 -14.85 -7.96
N ILE A 52 35.51 -14.56 -9.16
CA ILE A 52 34.74 -13.99 -10.25
C ILE A 52 33.54 -14.89 -10.59
N LEU A 53 33.79 -16.21 -10.70
CA LEU A 53 32.72 -17.17 -10.99
C LEU A 53 31.63 -17.18 -9.91
N ILE A 54 32.03 -17.14 -8.63
CA ILE A 54 31.08 -17.06 -7.51
C ILE A 54 30.18 -15.79 -7.63
N PHE A 55 30.76 -14.63 -7.96
CA PHE A 55 30.04 -13.42 -8.17
C PHE A 55 29.05 -13.51 -9.34
N ILE A 56 29.50 -14.07 -10.48
CA ILE A 56 28.63 -14.27 -11.65
C ILE A 56 27.47 -15.23 -11.30
N CYS A 57 27.73 -16.32 -10.61
CA CYS A 57 26.71 -17.27 -10.18
C CYS A 57 25.71 -16.61 -9.19
N SER A 58 26.21 -15.84 -8.23
CA SER A 58 25.32 -15.14 -7.27
C SER A 58 24.42 -14.12 -7.97
N LEU A 59 24.96 -13.40 -8.96
CA LEU A 59 24.16 -12.47 -9.78
C LEU A 59 23.10 -13.21 -10.59
N ALA A 60 23.47 -14.32 -11.23
CA ALA A 60 22.53 -15.14 -12.00
C ALA A 60 21.41 -15.71 -11.12
N ILE A 61 21.72 -16.18 -9.91
CA ILE A 61 20.73 -16.65 -8.93
C ILE A 61 19.81 -15.52 -8.51
N SER A 62 20.34 -14.32 -8.25
CA SER A 62 19.54 -13.16 -7.85
C SER A 62 18.58 -12.73 -8.95
N LEU A 63 19.03 -12.66 -10.20
CA LEU A 63 18.19 -12.35 -11.35
C LEU A 63 17.12 -13.43 -11.59
N SER A 64 17.48 -14.69 -11.45
CA SER A 64 16.54 -15.81 -11.55
C SER A 64 15.46 -15.75 -10.46
N ALA A 65 15.82 -15.38 -9.24
CA ALA A 65 14.88 -15.25 -8.13
C ALA A 65 13.85 -14.13 -8.37
N ILE A 66 14.28 -13.02 -9.00
CA ILE A 66 13.38 -11.93 -9.41
C ILE A 66 12.43 -12.41 -10.52
N ASN A 67 12.98 -13.04 -11.58
CA ASN A 67 12.18 -13.54 -12.70
C ASN A 67 11.22 -14.66 -12.30
N ALA A 68 11.60 -15.48 -11.32
CA ALA A 68 10.73 -16.53 -10.77
C ALA A 68 9.61 -15.97 -9.84
N GLY A 69 9.56 -14.66 -9.61
CA GLY A 69 8.55 -14.03 -8.73
C GLY A 69 8.73 -14.35 -7.24
N LEU A 70 9.87 -14.94 -6.85
CA LEU A 70 10.20 -15.23 -5.45
C LEU A 70 10.41 -13.93 -4.65
N ILE A 71 10.92 -12.89 -5.33
CA ILE A 71 11.06 -11.54 -4.77
C ILE A 71 9.95 -10.69 -5.36
N LYS A 72 8.93 -10.41 -4.57
CA LYS A 72 7.88 -9.46 -4.95
C LYS A 72 8.49 -8.06 -4.98
N SER A 73 8.60 -7.47 -6.16
CA SER A 73 9.01 -6.08 -6.32
C SER A 73 7.77 -5.20 -6.33
N THR A 74 7.55 -4.45 -5.27
CA THR A 74 6.58 -3.37 -5.24
C THR A 74 7.33 -2.05 -5.44
N VAL A 75 7.09 -1.37 -6.55
CA VAL A 75 7.73 -0.07 -6.85
C VAL A 75 7.27 0.99 -5.85
N PHE A 76 6.01 0.90 -5.42
CA PHE A 76 5.46 1.74 -4.36
C PHE A 76 4.92 0.83 -3.25
N PRO A 77 5.33 1.04 -1.98
CA PRO A 77 4.67 0.38 -0.88
C PRO A 77 3.20 0.81 -0.90
N SER A 78 2.29 -0.14 -0.72
CA SER A 78 0.89 0.17 -0.49
C SER A 78 0.80 0.90 0.85
N ILE A 79 0.75 2.23 0.80
CA ILE A 79 0.38 3.00 1.99
C ILE A 79 -1.12 2.77 2.16
N GLU A 80 -1.49 2.19 3.27
CA GLU A 80 -2.90 2.03 3.60
C GLU A 80 -3.51 3.42 3.82
N GLY A 81 -4.45 3.79 2.95
CA GLY A 81 -5.23 5.01 3.13
C GLY A 81 -6.05 4.93 4.41
N GLU A 82 -6.25 6.05 5.05
CA GLU A 82 -7.11 6.17 6.24
C GLU A 82 -8.53 6.59 5.88
N SER A 83 -8.81 6.80 4.59
CA SER A 83 -10.10 7.26 4.08
C SER A 83 -10.64 6.30 3.03
N ILE A 84 -11.93 6.00 3.14
CA ILE A 84 -12.71 5.28 2.12
C ILE A 84 -13.72 6.26 1.53
N ILE A 85 -13.71 6.41 0.21
CA ILE A 85 -14.64 7.27 -0.52
C ILE A 85 -15.68 6.39 -1.20
N VAL A 86 -16.94 6.61 -0.86
CA VAL A 86 -18.08 5.93 -1.47
C VAL A 86 -18.79 6.93 -2.35
N ASN A 87 -18.85 6.68 -3.65
CA ASN A 87 -19.58 7.52 -4.59
C ASN A 87 -20.82 6.81 -5.09
N LEU A 88 -21.94 7.48 -5.00
CA LEU A 88 -23.23 7.06 -5.52
C LEU A 88 -23.69 8.02 -6.61
N LYS A 89 -24.03 7.47 -7.77
CA LYS A 89 -24.56 8.21 -8.91
C LYS A 89 -25.81 7.53 -9.43
N PHE A 90 -26.86 8.32 -9.65
CA PHE A 90 -28.07 7.92 -10.36
C PHE A 90 -28.06 8.45 -11.80
N GLU A 91 -29.03 8.01 -12.61
CA GLU A 91 -29.23 8.55 -13.95
C GLU A 91 -29.47 10.06 -13.91
N ALA A 92 -28.98 10.75 -14.95
CA ALA A 92 -29.14 12.20 -15.10
C ALA A 92 -30.61 12.61 -15.00
N GLY A 93 -30.87 13.66 -14.22
CA GLY A 93 -32.22 14.14 -13.94
C GLY A 93 -32.94 13.48 -12.74
N SER A 94 -32.24 12.61 -12.02
CA SER A 94 -32.75 12.10 -10.74
C SER A 94 -32.83 13.23 -9.70
N SER A 95 -33.86 13.19 -8.86
CA SER A 95 -34.07 14.21 -7.83
C SER A 95 -33.06 14.09 -6.69
N GLU A 96 -32.71 15.20 -6.09
CA GLU A 96 -31.84 15.27 -4.93
C GLU A 96 -32.41 14.46 -3.74
N GLU A 97 -33.74 14.49 -3.54
CA GLU A 97 -34.42 13.72 -2.49
C GLU A 97 -34.17 12.18 -2.65
N LYS A 98 -34.19 11.68 -3.90
CA LYS A 98 -33.89 10.28 -4.18
C LYS A 98 -32.46 9.96 -3.81
N THR A 99 -31.54 10.83 -4.22
CA THR A 99 -30.11 10.69 -3.96
C THR A 99 -29.82 10.73 -2.46
N GLU A 100 -30.42 11.69 -1.74
CA GLU A 100 -30.30 11.82 -0.29
C GLU A 100 -30.86 10.60 0.46
N LYS A 101 -32.02 10.11 0.06
CA LYS A 101 -32.61 8.91 0.66
C LYS A 101 -31.67 7.70 0.56
N TRP A 102 -31.07 7.49 -0.60
CA TRP A 102 -30.23 6.34 -0.81
C TRP A 102 -28.84 6.49 -0.18
N ILE A 103 -28.26 7.69 -0.17
CA ILE A 103 -26.99 7.90 0.51
C ILE A 103 -27.14 7.74 2.03
N ASN A 104 -28.29 8.15 2.60
CA ASN A 104 -28.61 7.89 4.01
C ASN A 104 -28.77 6.39 4.31
N TYR A 105 -29.35 5.62 3.39
CA TYR A 105 -29.38 4.15 3.50
C TYR A 105 -27.98 3.56 3.52
N VAL A 106 -27.11 4.00 2.60
CA VAL A 106 -25.70 3.56 2.52
C VAL A 106 -24.97 3.89 3.82
N GLU A 107 -25.10 5.11 4.32
CA GLU A 107 -24.50 5.57 5.57
C GLU A 107 -24.91 4.66 6.76
N ASN A 108 -26.21 4.39 6.90
CA ASN A 108 -26.71 3.52 7.97
C ASN A 108 -26.16 2.08 7.88
N LYS A 109 -26.07 1.53 6.67
CA LYS A 109 -25.50 0.20 6.45
C LYS A 109 -24.00 0.15 6.78
N ILE A 110 -23.28 1.18 6.42
CA ILE A 110 -21.86 1.34 6.73
C ILE A 110 -21.65 1.42 8.25
N LEU A 111 -22.43 2.24 8.94
CA LEU A 111 -22.36 2.38 10.41
C LEU A 111 -22.68 1.05 11.12
N GLU A 112 -23.73 0.35 10.68
CA GLU A 112 -24.10 -0.96 11.25
C GLU A 112 -22.96 -1.98 11.05
N LYS A 113 -22.40 -2.06 9.84
CA LYS A 113 -21.33 -3.03 9.54
C LYS A 113 -20.03 -2.66 10.22
N SER A 114 -19.64 -1.38 10.24
CA SER A 114 -18.43 -0.91 10.90
C SER A 114 -18.44 -1.18 12.41
N ASN A 115 -19.59 -1.04 13.06
CA ASN A 115 -19.75 -1.39 14.48
C ASN A 115 -19.57 -2.90 14.73
N LYS A 116 -20.00 -3.74 13.79
CA LYS A 116 -19.76 -5.21 13.88
C LYS A 116 -18.28 -5.53 13.69
N LEU A 117 -17.64 -4.94 12.68
CA LEU A 117 -16.21 -5.11 12.43
C LEU A 117 -15.34 -4.60 13.59
N SER A 118 -15.73 -3.49 14.22
CA SER A 118 -15.04 -2.95 15.39
C SER A 118 -15.01 -3.93 16.56
N LYS A 119 -16.11 -4.67 16.78
CA LYS A 119 -16.19 -5.70 17.83
C LYS A 119 -15.40 -6.97 17.48
N GLU A 120 -15.34 -7.30 16.19
CA GLU A 120 -14.72 -8.53 15.73
C GLU A 120 -13.19 -8.39 15.60
N PHE A 121 -12.71 -7.25 15.11
CA PHE A 121 -11.30 -7.04 14.74
C PHE A 121 -10.56 -5.99 15.56
N ASN A 122 -11.26 -5.21 16.41
CA ASN A 122 -10.64 -4.09 17.12
C ASN A 122 -11.10 -3.96 18.58
N ASP A 123 -11.37 -5.08 19.25
CA ASP A 123 -11.75 -5.15 20.65
C ASP A 123 -12.90 -4.19 21.05
N GLY A 124 -13.77 -3.86 20.09
CA GLY A 124 -14.88 -2.95 20.29
C GLY A 124 -14.53 -1.45 20.16
N VAL A 125 -13.28 -1.10 19.92
CA VAL A 125 -12.89 0.27 19.59
C VAL A 125 -13.34 0.60 18.18
N SER A 126 -14.02 1.75 18.00
CA SER A 126 -14.58 2.14 16.69
C SER A 126 -13.49 2.22 15.62
N LEU A 127 -13.66 1.50 14.51
CA LEU A 127 -12.80 1.59 13.33
C LEU A 127 -13.04 2.89 12.55
N VAL A 128 -14.27 3.47 12.66
CA VAL A 128 -14.64 4.71 11.98
C VAL A 128 -14.51 5.87 12.94
N ARG A 129 -13.71 6.85 12.56
CA ARG A 129 -13.50 8.10 13.30
C ARG A 129 -14.56 9.14 12.97
N ALA A 130 -14.89 9.30 11.68
CA ALA A 130 -15.87 10.24 11.21
C ALA A 130 -16.43 9.80 9.85
N ILE A 131 -17.64 10.26 9.52
CA ILE A 131 -18.23 10.14 8.18
C ILE A 131 -18.63 11.53 7.74
N GLU A 132 -18.14 11.93 6.57
CA GLU A 132 -18.53 13.16 5.90
C GLU A 132 -19.44 12.81 4.72
N LYS A 133 -20.59 13.47 4.63
CA LYS A 133 -21.55 13.27 3.55
C LYS A 133 -21.64 14.53 2.69
N THR A 134 -21.48 14.35 1.38
CA THR A 134 -21.61 15.41 0.39
C THR A 134 -22.71 15.04 -0.61
N ILE A 135 -23.68 15.92 -0.79
CA ILE A 135 -24.76 15.79 -1.79
C ILE A 135 -24.46 16.73 -2.94
N GLY A 136 -24.75 16.29 -4.15
CA GLY A 136 -24.54 17.09 -5.36
C GLY A 136 -23.13 16.94 -5.95
N ASN A 137 -22.25 16.15 -5.37
CA ASN A 137 -20.90 15.97 -5.88
C ASN A 137 -20.37 14.55 -5.62
N ASN A 138 -19.51 14.07 -6.51
CA ASN A 138 -18.70 12.88 -6.31
C ASN A 138 -17.29 13.31 -5.94
N GLN A 139 -16.74 12.70 -4.91
CA GLN A 139 -15.37 12.93 -4.51
C GLN A 139 -14.42 11.99 -5.26
N SER A 140 -13.24 12.49 -5.58
CA SER A 140 -12.19 11.68 -6.19
C SER A 140 -11.25 11.16 -5.11
N ALA A 141 -10.92 9.87 -5.20
CA ALA A 141 -9.89 9.26 -4.39
C ALA A 141 -8.47 9.74 -4.77
N ASP A 142 -8.34 10.37 -5.93
CA ASP A 142 -7.08 10.90 -6.44
C ASP A 142 -7.01 12.41 -6.16
N GLN A 143 -5.96 12.86 -5.48
CA GLN A 143 -5.75 14.28 -5.17
C GLN A 143 -5.58 15.17 -6.42
N TRP A 144 -5.36 14.57 -7.57
CA TRP A 144 -5.06 15.25 -8.84
C TRP A 144 -6.26 15.37 -9.79
N THR A 145 -7.40 14.80 -9.45
CA THR A 145 -8.60 14.87 -10.32
C THR A 145 -9.43 16.11 -10.01
N VAL A 146 -9.82 16.82 -11.08
CA VAL A 146 -10.74 17.96 -10.98
C VAL A 146 -12.09 17.47 -10.47
N GLN A 147 -12.63 18.13 -9.46
CA GLN A 147 -13.97 17.84 -8.94
C GLN A 147 -15.00 17.93 -10.08
N SER A 148 -15.86 16.93 -10.14
CA SER A 148 -16.94 16.93 -11.14
C SER A 148 -17.93 18.06 -10.85
N ALA A 149 -18.61 18.54 -11.92
CA ALA A 149 -19.65 19.54 -11.77
C ALA A 149 -20.74 19.07 -10.78
N GLN A 150 -21.25 20.00 -9.99
CA GLN A 150 -22.30 19.73 -9.00
C GLN A 150 -23.59 19.31 -9.73
N SER A 151 -24.23 18.25 -9.26
CA SER A 151 -25.42 17.69 -9.88
C SER A 151 -26.24 16.86 -8.88
N SER A 152 -27.57 17.03 -8.89
CA SER A 152 -28.51 16.43 -7.93
C SER A 152 -28.49 14.90 -7.88
N GLU A 153 -28.07 14.25 -8.97
CA GLU A 153 -27.95 12.78 -9.06
C GLU A 153 -26.70 12.19 -8.42
N LYS A 154 -25.79 13.05 -7.90
CA LYS A 154 -24.51 12.60 -7.32
C LYS A 154 -24.47 12.82 -5.82
N SER A 155 -23.83 11.88 -5.13
CA SER A 155 -23.50 12.02 -3.71
C SER A 155 -22.30 11.19 -3.34
N SER A 156 -21.62 11.58 -2.27
CA SER A 156 -20.49 10.85 -1.75
C SER A 156 -20.47 10.78 -0.23
N LEU A 157 -19.88 9.72 0.30
CA LEU A 157 -19.51 9.57 1.71
C LEU A 157 -18.01 9.39 1.80
N THR A 158 -17.36 10.19 2.62
CA THR A 158 -15.97 9.98 3.02
C THR A 158 -15.93 9.41 4.41
N ILE A 159 -15.46 8.20 4.55
CA ILE A 159 -15.34 7.46 5.80
C ILE A 159 -13.89 7.58 6.27
N LEU A 160 -13.68 8.33 7.33
CA LEU A 160 -12.37 8.46 7.97
C LEU A 160 -12.22 7.32 8.99
N LEU A 161 -11.19 6.51 8.79
CA LEU A 161 -10.81 5.43 9.69
C LEU A 161 -9.83 5.92 10.76
N ILE A 162 -9.67 5.16 11.82
CA ILE A 162 -8.55 5.34 12.74
C ILE A 162 -7.23 4.97 12.03
N PRO A 163 -6.08 5.48 12.50
CA PRO A 163 -4.77 5.17 11.94
C PRO A 163 -4.52 3.67 11.78
N SER A 164 -3.77 3.29 10.74
CA SER A 164 -3.48 1.89 10.43
C SER A 164 -2.76 1.15 11.56
N GLU A 165 -1.98 1.87 12.36
CA GLU A 165 -1.26 1.34 13.51
C GLU A 165 -2.17 0.98 14.70
N GLU A 166 -3.39 1.55 14.74
CA GLU A 166 -4.36 1.35 15.82
C GLU A 166 -5.41 0.28 15.48
N ARG A 167 -5.28 -0.41 14.34
CA ARG A 167 -6.23 -1.42 13.87
C ARG A 167 -5.54 -2.69 13.37
N THR A 168 -6.20 -3.81 13.52
CA THR A 168 -5.69 -5.12 13.10
C THR A 168 -6.11 -5.53 11.70
N ILE A 169 -7.04 -4.77 11.09
CA ILE A 169 -7.63 -5.04 9.78
C ILE A 169 -7.26 -3.96 8.77
N GLY A 170 -6.89 -4.35 7.56
CA GLY A 170 -6.50 -3.44 6.47
C GLY A 170 -7.66 -2.66 5.87
N THR A 171 -7.40 -1.44 5.35
CA THR A 171 -8.42 -0.57 4.73
C THR A 171 -9.13 -1.25 3.57
N SER A 172 -8.38 -1.96 2.72
CA SER A 172 -8.96 -2.69 1.57
C SER A 172 -9.92 -3.79 2.02
N GLU A 173 -9.63 -4.46 3.12
CA GLU A 173 -10.48 -5.51 3.68
C GLU A 173 -11.76 -4.92 4.29
N ILE A 174 -11.62 -3.83 5.07
CA ILE A 174 -12.78 -3.06 5.57
C ILE A 174 -13.66 -2.63 4.40
N THR A 175 -13.07 -2.08 3.33
CA THR A 175 -13.80 -1.63 2.13
C THR A 175 -14.62 -2.75 1.51
N ASN A 176 -14.06 -3.95 1.38
CA ASN A 176 -14.78 -5.11 0.85
C ASN A 176 -15.97 -5.50 1.74
N TYR A 177 -15.79 -5.54 3.06
CA TYR A 177 -16.88 -5.83 3.99
C TYR A 177 -17.99 -4.78 3.94
N LEU A 178 -17.65 -3.49 3.78
CA LEU A 178 -18.63 -2.42 3.65
C LEU A 178 -19.38 -2.52 2.32
N LYS A 179 -18.67 -2.79 1.22
CA LYS A 179 -19.26 -2.99 -0.11
C LYS A 179 -20.27 -4.15 -0.10
N ASP A 180 -19.89 -5.28 0.49
CA ASP A 180 -20.78 -6.45 0.60
C ASP A 180 -22.00 -6.18 1.48
N ALA A 181 -21.86 -5.38 2.54
CA ALA A 181 -22.97 -5.03 3.42
C ALA A 181 -23.97 -4.05 2.80
N VAL A 182 -23.51 -3.15 1.93
CA VAL A 182 -24.38 -2.21 1.22
C VAL A 182 -25.08 -2.91 0.06
N GLY A 183 -24.36 -3.74 -0.69
CA GLY A 183 -24.87 -4.45 -1.86
C GLY A 183 -25.21 -3.51 -3.02
N GLU A 184 -26.06 -4.00 -3.93
CA GLU A 184 -26.52 -3.21 -5.08
C GLU A 184 -27.65 -2.27 -4.69
N ILE A 185 -27.62 -1.04 -5.23
CA ILE A 185 -28.66 -0.05 -5.02
C ILE A 185 -29.56 0.01 -6.26
N PRO A 186 -30.88 -0.26 -6.10
CA PRO A 186 -31.81 -0.25 -7.23
C PRO A 186 -31.86 1.11 -7.93
N GLY A 187 -31.63 1.09 -9.25
CA GLY A 187 -31.67 2.28 -10.09
C GLY A 187 -30.49 3.23 -9.93
N ALA A 188 -29.43 2.81 -9.27
CA ALA A 188 -28.17 3.53 -9.32
C ALA A 188 -27.42 3.22 -10.63
N GLU A 189 -26.85 4.25 -11.25
CA GLU A 189 -25.98 4.12 -12.41
C GLU A 189 -24.62 3.55 -11.97
N SER A 190 -24.10 4.01 -10.84
CA SER A 190 -22.88 3.50 -10.24
C SER A 190 -22.84 3.67 -8.72
N LEU A 191 -22.22 2.69 -8.06
CA LEU A 191 -21.84 2.75 -6.65
C LEU A 191 -20.40 2.26 -6.56
N THR A 192 -19.48 3.16 -6.21
CA THR A 192 -18.05 2.82 -6.09
C THR A 192 -17.56 3.01 -4.68
N PHE A 193 -16.61 2.14 -4.29
CA PHE A 193 -15.90 2.21 -3.03
C PHE A 193 -14.41 2.30 -3.37
N ASP A 194 -13.82 3.45 -3.15
CA ASP A 194 -12.44 3.73 -3.45
C ASP A 194 -11.67 4.01 -2.13
N VAL A 195 -10.47 3.47 -2.01
CA VAL A 195 -9.56 3.82 -0.91
C VAL A 195 -8.73 5.01 -1.36
N GLU A 196 -8.69 6.04 -0.53
CA GLU A 196 -7.81 7.17 -0.80
C GLU A 196 -6.36 6.72 -0.87
N SER A 197 -5.67 7.09 -1.95
CA SER A 197 -4.27 6.78 -2.15
C SER A 197 -3.49 8.05 -2.49
N PRO A 198 -2.43 8.38 -1.77
CA PRO A 198 -1.61 9.55 -2.06
C PRO A 198 -0.88 9.43 -3.41
N PHE A 199 -0.80 8.22 -3.97
CA PHE A 199 -0.16 7.96 -5.26
C PHE A 199 -1.17 7.74 -6.40
N GLY A 200 -2.46 7.93 -6.15
CA GLY A 200 -3.53 7.66 -7.11
C GLY A 200 -3.80 6.15 -7.30
N LYS A 201 -4.57 5.83 -8.34
CA LYS A 201 -4.88 4.44 -8.69
C LYS A 201 -3.65 3.77 -9.31
N ALA A 202 -3.35 2.55 -8.90
CA ALA A 202 -2.20 1.80 -9.40
C ALA A 202 -2.22 1.62 -10.93
N ILE A 203 -3.42 1.50 -11.51
CA ILE A 203 -3.64 1.43 -12.95
C ILE A 203 -4.83 2.31 -13.29
N SER A 204 -4.63 3.26 -14.21
CA SER A 204 -5.69 4.08 -14.80
C SER A 204 -5.54 4.04 -16.32
N ILE A 205 -6.55 3.48 -16.98
CA ILE A 205 -6.55 3.35 -18.46
C ILE A 205 -7.69 4.21 -18.99
N ALA A 206 -7.38 5.18 -19.82
CA ALA A 206 -8.36 5.97 -20.53
C ALA A 206 -8.47 5.47 -21.98
N LEU A 207 -9.68 5.13 -22.40
CA LEU A 207 -9.99 4.76 -23.77
C LEU A 207 -10.69 5.93 -24.46
N PHE A 208 -10.27 6.23 -25.67
CA PHE A 208 -10.84 7.30 -26.48
C PHE A 208 -11.25 6.70 -27.84
N SER A 209 -12.45 7.02 -28.29
CA SER A 209 -12.95 6.72 -29.63
C SER A 209 -14.00 7.75 -30.00
N GLU A 210 -14.10 8.07 -31.29
CA GLU A 210 -15.20 8.87 -31.84
C GLU A 210 -16.48 8.03 -32.00
N ASN A 211 -16.35 6.69 -31.98
CA ASN A 211 -17.44 5.75 -32.14
C ASN A 211 -17.76 5.07 -30.80
N ASN A 212 -18.96 5.31 -30.28
CA ASN A 212 -19.40 4.73 -29.00
C ASN A 212 -19.48 3.20 -29.01
N ASP A 213 -19.86 2.57 -30.13
CA ASP A 213 -19.99 1.11 -30.18
C ASP A 213 -18.61 0.42 -30.15
N GLU A 214 -17.63 1.03 -30.82
CA GLU A 214 -16.23 0.58 -30.73
C GLU A 214 -15.67 0.76 -29.33
N LEU A 215 -15.97 1.91 -28.68
CA LEU A 215 -15.55 2.18 -27.32
C LEU A 215 -16.10 1.16 -26.33
N LEU A 216 -17.40 0.88 -26.39
CA LEU A 216 -18.05 -0.13 -25.53
C LEU A 216 -17.49 -1.55 -25.76
N SER A 217 -17.22 -1.89 -27.02
CA SER A 217 -16.60 -3.17 -27.37
C SER A 217 -15.18 -3.27 -26.82
N ALA A 218 -14.38 -2.23 -26.91
CA ALA A 218 -13.03 -2.17 -26.39
C ALA A 218 -13.00 -2.24 -24.85
N ILE A 219 -13.92 -1.55 -24.17
CA ILE A 219 -14.09 -1.62 -22.71
C ILE A 219 -14.39 -3.05 -22.28
N LYS A 220 -15.31 -3.72 -22.98
CA LYS A 220 -15.67 -5.12 -22.65
C LYS A 220 -14.46 -6.05 -22.79
N ILE A 221 -13.75 -5.98 -23.91
CA ILE A 221 -12.55 -6.79 -24.16
C ILE A 221 -11.49 -6.55 -23.07
N LEU A 222 -11.24 -5.28 -22.75
CA LEU A 222 -10.27 -4.90 -21.72
C LEU A 222 -10.68 -5.43 -20.36
N LYS A 223 -11.95 -5.28 -19.99
CA LYS A 223 -12.48 -5.77 -18.73
C LYS A 223 -12.35 -7.30 -18.61
N ASP A 224 -12.74 -8.04 -19.65
CA ASP A 224 -12.64 -9.49 -19.67
C ASP A 224 -11.17 -9.95 -19.57
N TYR A 225 -10.26 -9.25 -20.24
CA TYR A 225 -8.83 -9.51 -20.14
C TYR A 225 -8.29 -9.24 -18.73
N MET A 226 -8.65 -8.13 -18.12
CA MET A 226 -8.23 -7.78 -16.77
C MET A 226 -8.74 -8.79 -15.72
N VAL A 227 -9.99 -9.26 -15.86
CA VAL A 227 -10.55 -10.31 -15.01
C VAL A 227 -9.77 -11.62 -15.16
N SER A 228 -9.36 -11.96 -16.40
CA SER A 228 -8.61 -13.20 -16.66
C SER A 228 -7.23 -13.24 -16.01
N LEU A 229 -6.63 -12.09 -15.74
CA LEU A 229 -5.31 -11.98 -15.10
C LEU A 229 -5.32 -12.34 -13.60
N GLN A 230 -6.48 -12.51 -12.97
CA GLN A 230 -6.67 -12.84 -11.53
C GLN A 230 -5.87 -11.96 -10.53
N LEU A 231 -5.16 -10.97 -11.02
CA LEU A 231 -4.30 -10.08 -10.23
C LEU A 231 -5.04 -8.82 -9.77
N MET A 232 -6.24 -8.58 -10.31
CA MET A 232 -7.00 -7.36 -10.07
C MET A 232 -8.25 -7.68 -9.25
N LYS A 233 -8.33 -7.05 -8.09
CA LYS A 233 -9.54 -6.98 -7.27
C LYS A 233 -10.22 -5.63 -7.56
N ASN A 234 -11.52 -5.62 -7.82
CA ASN A 234 -12.33 -4.42 -8.09
C ASN A 234 -12.11 -3.78 -9.47
N ILE A 235 -12.58 -4.45 -10.51
CA ILE A 235 -12.72 -3.91 -11.87
C ILE A 235 -14.17 -3.49 -12.10
#